data_959df91bf3ca0d9570f33134d7ce7f42
#
_entry.id   959df91bf3ca0d9570f33134d7ce7f42
#
_cell.length_a   1.000
_cell.length_b   1.000
_cell.length_c   1.000
_cell.angle_alpha   90.00
_cell.angle_beta   90.00
_cell.angle_gamma   90.00
#
_symmetry.space_group_name_H-M   'P 1'
#
loop_
_entity.id
_entity.type
_entity.pdbx_description
1 polymer ?
#
loop_
_entity_poly.entity_id
_entity_poly.type
_entity_poly.pdbx_seq_one_letter_code
_entity_poly.pdbx_strand_id
1 'polypeptide(L)' 'MEEATVIKIIAEQLGISEDAIALDMTFADLHADSLDLFQIIAALEETYDLEFDNDEAEKLASVGDIVAYIEKALEN' A
#
# COMPACT_ATOMS: atom_id res chain seq x y z
N MET A 1 6.54 -13.57 -0.19
CA MET A 1 5.41 -12.72 0.25
C MET A 1 5.62 -11.30 -0.22
N GLU A 2 4.54 -10.61 -0.49
CA GLU A 2 4.61 -9.27 -1.07
C GLU A 2 4.82 -8.16 -0.04
N GLU A 3 4.82 -8.52 1.23
CA GLU A 3 4.95 -7.58 2.34
C GLU A 3 6.16 -6.65 2.20
N ALA A 4 7.33 -7.23 1.95
CA ALA A 4 8.57 -6.44 1.86
C ALA A 4 8.52 -5.45 0.69
N THR A 5 8.00 -5.87 -0.46
CA THR A 5 7.90 -5.01 -1.63
C THR A 5 6.89 -3.88 -1.41
N VAL A 6 5.75 -4.20 -0.80
CA VAL A 6 4.72 -3.21 -0.49
C VAL A 6 5.28 -2.16 0.48
N ILE A 7 5.94 -2.60 1.54
CA ILE A 7 6.54 -1.68 2.52
C ILE A 7 7.58 -0.79 1.86
N LYS A 8 8.41 -1.35 0.99
CA LYS A 8 9.41 -0.58 0.27
C LYS A 8 8.78 0.52 -0.58
N ILE A 9 7.71 0.20 -1.30
CA ILE A 9 7.02 1.16 -2.15
C ILE A 9 6.39 2.27 -1.31
N ILE A 10 5.75 1.91 -0.19
CA ILE A 10 5.16 2.90 0.70
C ILE A 10 6.24 3.83 1.25
N ALA A 11 7.36 3.27 1.69
CA ALA A 11 8.47 4.05 2.23
C ALA A 11 9.01 5.04 1.20
N GLU A 12 9.18 4.59 -0.04
CA GLU A 12 9.68 5.46 -1.12
C GLU A 12 8.71 6.60 -1.42
N GLN A 13 7.41 6.30 -1.47
CA GLN A 13 6.41 7.33 -1.77
C GLN A 13 6.27 8.35 -0.65
N LEU A 14 6.42 7.93 0.59
CA LEU A 14 6.30 8.83 1.75
C LEU A 14 7.62 9.46 2.17
N GLY A 15 8.74 8.98 1.63
CA GLY A 15 10.06 9.50 1.99
C GLY A 15 10.49 9.15 3.40
N ILE A 16 10.10 7.97 3.89
CA ILE A 16 10.45 7.51 5.24
C ILE A 16 11.18 6.18 5.17
N SER A 17 11.75 5.77 6.31
CA SER A 17 12.44 4.49 6.41
C SER A 17 11.44 3.33 6.43
N GLU A 18 11.81 2.21 5.81
CA GLU A 18 11.01 0.99 5.88
C GLU A 18 10.81 0.53 7.32
N ASP A 19 11.79 0.76 8.18
CA ASP A 19 11.71 0.39 9.59
C ASP A 19 10.62 1.15 10.35
N ALA A 20 10.17 2.28 9.81
CA ALA A 20 9.10 3.08 10.41
C ALA A 20 7.71 2.54 10.09
N ILE A 21 7.61 1.51 9.24
CA ILE A 21 6.33 1.00 8.75
C ILE A 21 6.06 -0.38 9.31
N ALA A 22 4.89 -0.56 9.95
CA ALA A 22 4.43 -1.85 10.43
C ALA A 22 3.09 -2.18 9.77
N LEU A 23 2.76 -3.46 9.66
CA LEU A 23 1.55 -3.92 9.00
C LEU A 23 0.27 -3.42 9.68
N ASP A 24 0.30 -3.25 10.98
CA ASP A 24 -0.87 -2.80 11.74
C ASP A 24 -1.03 -1.27 11.76
N MET A 25 -0.11 -0.55 11.14
CA MET A 25 -0.19 0.90 11.06
C MET A 25 -1.22 1.33 10.02
N THR A 26 -1.98 2.37 10.36
CA THR A 26 -2.91 2.99 9.41
C THR A 26 -2.18 4.08 8.64
N PHE A 27 -2.80 4.56 7.57
CA PHE A 27 -2.23 5.68 6.82
C PHE A 27 -2.24 6.96 7.65
N ALA A 28 -3.20 7.09 8.57
CA ALA A 28 -3.19 8.21 9.52
C ALA A 28 -1.96 8.15 10.43
N ASP A 29 -1.57 6.96 10.88
CA ASP A 29 -0.36 6.78 11.70
C ASP A 29 0.90 7.17 10.92
N LEU A 30 0.89 7.00 9.61
CA LEU A 30 2.01 7.34 8.74
C LEU A 30 1.96 8.81 8.27
N HIS A 31 0.94 9.54 8.67
CA HIS A 31 0.69 10.92 8.24
C HIS A 31 0.50 11.02 6.72
N ALA A 32 -0.02 9.97 6.10
CA ALA A 32 -0.32 9.94 4.68
C ALA A 32 -1.73 10.43 4.44
N ASP A 33 -1.90 11.36 3.51
CA ASP A 33 -3.22 11.84 3.13
C ASP A 33 -3.74 11.07 1.91
N SER A 34 -4.89 11.47 1.37
CA SER A 34 -5.50 10.81 0.22
C SER A 34 -4.62 10.84 -1.02
N LEU A 35 -3.91 11.95 -1.22
CA LEU A 35 -3.02 12.06 -2.37
C LEU A 35 -1.85 11.09 -2.26
N ASP A 36 -1.28 10.98 -1.07
CA ASP A 36 -0.20 10.01 -0.82
C ASP A 36 -0.69 8.59 -1.05
N LEU A 37 -1.90 8.28 -0.59
CA LEU A 37 -2.49 6.96 -0.79
C LEU A 37 -2.67 6.65 -2.28
N PHE A 38 -3.17 7.62 -3.06
CA PHE A 38 -3.32 7.42 -4.50
C PHE A 38 -1.97 7.19 -5.18
N GLN A 39 -0.94 7.88 -4.75
CA GLN A 39 0.41 7.69 -5.30
C GLN A 39 0.95 6.31 -4.98
N ILE A 40 0.72 5.84 -3.75
CA ILE A 40 1.11 4.49 -3.34
C ILE A 40 0.39 3.45 -4.19
N ILE A 41 -0.93 3.60 -4.35
CA ILE A 41 -1.74 2.68 -5.15
C ILE A 41 -1.26 2.67 -6.60
N ALA A 42 -1.00 3.84 -7.18
CA ALA A 42 -0.51 3.92 -8.55
C ALA A 42 0.82 3.19 -8.73
N ALA A 43 1.73 3.35 -7.77
CA ALA A 43 3.01 2.67 -7.81
C ALA A 43 2.84 1.15 -7.70
N LEU A 44 1.92 0.69 -6.86
CA LEU A 44 1.63 -0.73 -6.71
C LEU A 44 0.99 -1.30 -7.98
N GLU A 45 0.08 -0.57 -8.59
CA GLU A 45 -0.55 -0.99 -9.85
C GLU A 45 0.49 -1.18 -10.94
N GLU A 46 1.45 -0.28 -11.02
CA GLU A 46 2.52 -0.36 -12.00
C GLU A 46 3.47 -1.52 -11.70
N THR A 47 3.83 -1.68 -10.43
CA THR A 47 4.80 -2.71 -10.01
C THR A 47 4.25 -4.12 -10.22
N TYR A 48 2.97 -4.33 -9.94
CA TYR A 48 2.35 -5.65 -10.01
C TYR A 48 1.46 -5.85 -11.23
N ASP A 49 1.34 -4.84 -12.08
CA ASP A 49 0.48 -4.88 -13.26
C ASP A 49 -0.96 -5.23 -12.86
N LEU A 50 -1.48 -4.54 -11.85
CA LEU A 50 -2.82 -4.74 -11.31
C LEU A 50 -3.61 -3.44 -11.42
N GLU A 51 -4.94 -3.56 -11.33
CA GLU A 51 -5.83 -2.41 -11.22
C GLU A 51 -6.58 -2.49 -9.90
N PHE A 52 -6.59 -1.38 -9.16
CA PHE A 52 -7.39 -1.24 -7.94
C PHE A 52 -8.68 -0.53 -8.29
N ASP A 53 -9.80 -1.12 -7.93
CA ASP A 53 -11.09 -0.42 -8.03
C ASP A 53 -11.13 0.70 -6.99
N ASN A 54 -11.78 1.81 -7.34
CA ASN A 54 -11.92 2.93 -6.41
C ASN A 54 -12.61 2.51 -5.11
N ASP A 55 -13.62 1.66 -5.21
CA ASP A 55 -14.34 1.17 -4.03
C ASP A 55 -13.41 0.34 -3.14
N GLU A 56 -12.56 -0.47 -3.73
CA GLU A 56 -11.61 -1.28 -2.97
C GLU A 56 -10.54 -0.42 -2.32
N ALA A 57 -10.05 0.59 -3.07
CA ALA A 57 -9.05 1.51 -2.53
C ALA A 57 -9.56 2.26 -1.32
N GLU A 58 -10.83 2.65 -1.31
CA GLU A 58 -11.45 3.35 -0.18
C GLU A 58 -11.53 2.50 1.08
N LYS A 59 -11.53 1.18 0.94
CA LYS A 59 -11.62 0.25 2.07
C LYS A 59 -10.26 -0.02 2.70
N LEU A 60 -9.18 0.38 2.04
CA LEU A 60 -7.83 0.12 2.54
C LEU A 60 -7.49 1.13 3.62
N ALA A 61 -7.41 0.68 4.86
CA ALA A 61 -7.17 1.54 6.02
C ALA A 61 -5.76 1.38 6.58
N SER A 62 -5.13 0.22 6.41
CA SER A 62 -3.82 -0.06 6.99
C SER A 62 -2.87 -0.63 5.95
N VAL A 63 -1.59 -0.65 6.29
CA VAL A 63 -0.55 -1.26 5.45
C VAL A 63 -0.88 -2.74 5.21
N GLY A 64 -1.32 -3.45 6.24
CA GLY A 64 -1.70 -4.85 6.12
C GLY A 64 -2.85 -5.09 5.15
N ASP A 65 -3.79 -4.15 5.07
CA ASP A 65 -4.90 -4.25 4.13
C ASP A 65 -4.39 -4.23 2.69
N ILE A 66 -3.40 -3.39 2.41
CA ILE A 66 -2.80 -3.33 1.07
C ILE A 66 -2.07 -4.63 0.75
N VAL A 67 -1.28 -5.13 1.70
CA VAL A 67 -0.55 -6.39 1.51
C VAL A 67 -1.54 -7.52 1.21
N ALA A 68 -2.60 -7.62 2.00
CA ALA A 68 -3.62 -8.66 1.80
C ALA A 68 -4.30 -8.54 0.43
N TYR A 69 -4.60 -7.32 0.02
CA TYR A 69 -5.22 -7.08 -1.28
C TYR A 69 -4.32 -7.56 -2.42
N ILE A 70 -3.03 -7.20 -2.36
CA ILE A 70 -2.06 -7.58 -3.39
C ILE A 70 -1.89 -9.10 -3.43
N GLU A 71 -1.74 -9.73 -2.28
CA GLU A 71 -1.56 -11.18 -2.22
C GLU A 71 -2.77 -11.92 -2.79
N LYS A 72 -3.96 -11.46 -2.46
CA LYS A 72 -5.18 -12.06 -2.98
C LYS A 72 -5.29 -11.86 -4.50
N ALA A 73 -4.96 -10.69 -5.00
CA ALA A 73 -5.02 -10.39 -6.42
C ALA A 73 -4.04 -11.26 -7.21
N LEU A 74 -2.86 -11.55 -6.65
CA LEU A 74 -1.85 -12.37 -7.31
C LEU A 74 -2.19 -13.85 -7.33
N GLU A 75 -3.08 -14.29 -6.46
CA GLU A 75 -3.55 -15.69 -6.44
C GLU A 75 -4.51 -16.00 -7.57
N ASN A 76 -5.12 -15.02 -8.17
CA ASN A 76 -6.14 -15.21 -9.21
C ASN A 76 -5.56 -15.19 -10.61
#